data_29d6b1b24088915a1e9ae759359281c4
#
_entry.id   29d6b1b24088915a1e9ae759359281c4
#
_cell.length_a   1.000
_cell.length_b   1.000
_cell.length_c   1.000
_cell.angle_alpha   90.00
_cell.angle_beta   90.00
_cell.angle_gamma   90.00
#
_symmetry.space_group_name_H-M   'P 1'
#
loop_
_entity.id
_entity.type
_entity.pdbx_description
1 polymer ?
#
loop_
_entity_poly.entity_id
_entity_poly.type
_entity_poly.pdbx_seq_one_letter_code
_entity_poly.pdbx_strand_id
1 'polypeptide(L)'
;MRRLTQTPSGLLIIVGALLGANFPIGKIASGAGVPGLVWAALLSVSAAAILGMWVILRGRRVPVDGQYLRYFAVTALTAYAVPNTLVFAAIPHLGSGLTSVFYALSPIVTLAFSALAGLRKPSRLEMAGIMVGFAGALLVVSGRGEI
;
A
#
# COMPACT_ATOMS: atom_id res chain seq x y z
N MET A 1 -17.07 -4.18 -18.16
CA MET A 1 -15.90 -3.60 -17.49
C MET A 1 -16.07 -2.11 -17.11
N ARG A 2 -16.67 -1.27 -17.92
CA ARG A 2 -16.85 0.18 -17.63
C ARG A 2 -17.62 0.50 -16.32
N ARG A 3 -18.52 -0.37 -15.86
CA ARG A 3 -19.31 -0.13 -14.63
C ARG A 3 -18.55 -0.43 -13.33
N LEU A 4 -17.61 -1.37 -13.33
CA LEU A 4 -16.81 -1.70 -12.12
C LEU A 4 -15.82 -0.60 -11.76
N THR A 5 -15.26 0.11 -12.74
CA THR A 5 -14.33 1.22 -12.50
C THR A 5 -15.01 2.54 -12.11
N GLN A 6 -16.35 2.58 -12.15
CA GLN A 6 -17.13 3.78 -11.80
C GLN A 6 -17.78 3.71 -10.41
N THR A 7 -17.74 2.55 -9.76
CA THR A 7 -18.24 2.39 -8.39
C THR A 7 -17.08 2.40 -7.39
N PRO A 8 -17.23 3.08 -6.24
CA PRO A 8 -16.21 3.08 -5.19
C PRO A 8 -15.76 1.68 -4.78
N SER A 9 -16.72 0.75 -4.67
CA SER A 9 -16.43 -0.65 -4.32
C SER A 9 -15.62 -1.37 -5.41
N GLY A 10 -15.91 -1.14 -6.68
CA GLY A 10 -15.14 -1.72 -7.78
C GLY A 10 -13.70 -1.23 -7.83
N LEU A 11 -13.48 0.06 -7.59
CA LEU A 11 -12.14 0.63 -7.47
C LEU A 11 -11.39 0.03 -6.29
N LEU A 12 -12.03 -0.14 -5.13
CA LEU A 12 -11.42 -0.76 -3.95
C LEU A 12 -10.96 -2.20 -4.22
N ILE A 13 -11.78 -2.99 -4.91
CA ILE A 13 -11.42 -4.37 -5.27
C ILE A 13 -10.20 -4.39 -6.19
N ILE A 14 -10.18 -3.54 -7.23
CA ILE A 14 -9.06 -3.48 -8.17
C ILE A 14 -7.78 -3.04 -7.46
N VAL A 15 -7.85 -1.96 -6.67
CA VAL A 15 -6.69 -1.46 -5.92
C VAL A 15 -6.21 -2.50 -4.92
N GLY A 16 -7.13 -3.15 -4.19
CA GLY A 16 -6.80 -4.22 -3.24
C GLY A 16 -6.12 -5.42 -3.90
N ALA A 17 -6.61 -5.85 -5.06
CA ALA A 17 -5.99 -6.94 -5.83
C ALA A 17 -4.58 -6.57 -6.32
N LEU A 18 -4.40 -5.35 -6.83
CA LEU A 18 -3.08 -4.85 -7.27
C LEU A 18 -2.09 -4.72 -6.11
N LEU A 19 -2.53 -4.19 -4.97
CA LEU A 19 -1.70 -4.09 -3.77
C LEU A 19 -1.36 -5.49 -3.23
N GLY A 20 -2.32 -6.41 -3.20
CA GLY A 20 -2.09 -7.79 -2.77
C GLY A 20 -1.09 -8.53 -3.66
N ALA A 21 -1.15 -8.31 -4.98
CA ALA A 21 -0.21 -8.91 -5.93
C ALA A 21 1.25 -8.44 -5.73
N ASN A 22 1.47 -7.28 -5.11
CA ASN A 22 2.81 -6.77 -4.83
C ASN A 22 3.62 -7.67 -3.90
N PHE A 23 2.99 -8.37 -2.95
CA PHE A 23 3.69 -9.23 -2.00
C PHE A 23 4.31 -10.48 -2.65
N PRO A 24 3.57 -11.29 -3.44
CA PRO A 24 4.17 -12.43 -4.12
C PRO A 24 5.21 -12.01 -5.17
N ILE A 25 5.00 -10.91 -5.88
CA ILE A 25 5.98 -10.39 -6.83
C ILE A 25 7.24 -9.91 -6.10
N GLY A 26 7.09 -9.22 -4.97
CA GLY A 26 8.20 -8.81 -4.11
C GLY A 26 8.98 -10.02 -3.56
N LYS A 27 8.31 -11.14 -3.24
CA LYS A 27 8.97 -12.40 -2.84
C LYS A 27 9.83 -12.98 -3.99
N ILE A 28 9.32 -12.97 -5.21
CA ILE A 28 10.08 -13.42 -6.39
C ILE A 28 11.31 -12.54 -6.61
N ALA A 29 11.16 -11.22 -6.54
CA ALA A 29 12.27 -10.28 -6.69
C ALA A 29 13.33 -10.47 -5.59
N SER A 30 12.91 -10.65 -4.34
CA SER A 30 13.80 -10.94 -3.22
C SER A 30 14.54 -12.27 -3.40
N GLY A 31 13.84 -13.31 -3.88
CA GLY A 31 14.47 -14.61 -4.21
C GLY A 31 15.49 -14.52 -5.35
N ALA A 32 15.33 -13.56 -6.25
CA ALA A 32 16.30 -13.22 -7.31
C ALA A 32 17.46 -12.32 -6.83
N GLY A 33 17.54 -12.03 -5.51
CA GLY A 33 18.62 -11.23 -4.93
C GLY A 33 18.40 -9.71 -5.04
N VAL A 34 17.19 -9.25 -5.40
CA VAL A 34 16.89 -7.82 -5.49
C VAL A 34 16.64 -7.27 -4.07
N PRO A 35 17.47 -6.31 -3.59
CA PRO A 35 17.24 -5.70 -2.28
C PRO A 35 15.89 -4.97 -2.21
N GLY A 36 15.24 -5.01 -1.04
CA GLY A 36 13.93 -4.36 -0.84
C GLY A 36 13.92 -2.87 -1.18
N LEU A 37 15.03 -2.17 -0.93
CA LEU A 37 15.19 -0.76 -1.32
C LEU A 37 15.14 -0.56 -2.84
N VAL A 38 15.82 -1.43 -3.58
CA VAL A 38 15.84 -1.37 -5.05
C VAL A 38 14.45 -1.67 -5.60
N TRP A 39 13.75 -2.65 -5.03
CA TRP A 39 12.38 -2.97 -5.41
C TRP A 39 11.43 -1.80 -5.15
N ALA A 40 11.49 -1.20 -3.96
CA ALA A 40 10.70 -0.01 -3.63
C ALA A 40 11.00 1.18 -4.56
N ALA A 41 12.26 1.38 -4.90
CA ALA A 41 12.68 2.42 -5.85
C ALA A 41 12.12 2.18 -7.26
N LEU A 42 12.19 0.96 -7.77
CA LEU A 42 11.62 0.59 -9.08
C LEU A 42 10.12 0.85 -9.15
N LEU A 43 9.38 0.46 -8.10
CA LEU A 43 7.93 0.72 -8.01
C LEU A 43 7.64 2.22 -7.99
N SER A 44 8.42 2.99 -7.23
CA SER A 44 8.24 4.45 -7.11
C SER A 44 8.50 5.15 -8.43
N VAL A 45 9.60 4.82 -9.10
CA VAL A 45 9.99 5.41 -10.39
C VAL A 45 8.97 5.04 -11.47
N SER A 46 8.54 3.77 -11.52
CA SER A 46 7.53 3.32 -12.48
C SER A 46 6.19 4.05 -12.28
N ALA A 47 5.75 4.17 -11.04
CA ALA A 47 4.51 4.90 -10.71
C ALA A 47 4.64 6.39 -11.06
N ALA A 48 5.77 7.03 -10.73
CA ALA A 48 6.03 8.42 -11.07
C ALA A 48 6.06 8.66 -12.59
N ALA A 49 6.68 7.75 -13.35
CA ALA A 49 6.72 7.84 -14.81
C ALA A 49 5.31 7.73 -15.42
N ILE A 50 4.52 6.75 -14.99
CA ILE A 50 3.14 6.55 -15.48
C ILE A 50 2.26 7.74 -15.13
N LEU A 51 2.28 8.19 -13.87
CA LEU A 51 1.47 9.32 -13.41
C LEU A 51 1.95 10.64 -14.02
N GLY A 52 3.25 10.86 -14.15
CA GLY A 52 3.82 12.03 -14.80
C GLY A 52 3.42 12.09 -16.27
N MET A 53 3.54 10.99 -16.99
CA MET A 53 3.07 10.88 -18.39
C MET A 53 1.58 11.20 -18.50
N TRP A 54 0.76 10.65 -17.59
CA TRP A 54 -0.67 10.92 -17.57
C TRP A 54 -0.99 12.40 -17.34
N VAL A 55 -0.28 13.07 -16.41
CA VAL A 55 -0.47 14.50 -16.10
C VAL A 55 -0.10 15.36 -17.32
N ILE A 56 1.03 15.06 -17.98
CA ILE A 56 1.50 15.74 -19.18
C ILE A 56 0.49 15.58 -20.32
N LEU A 57 0.03 14.36 -20.59
CA LEU A 57 -0.95 14.07 -21.63
C LEU A 57 -2.30 14.77 -21.40
N ARG A 58 -2.64 15.03 -20.14
CA ARG A 58 -3.85 15.80 -19.75
C ARG A 58 -3.66 17.31 -19.80
N GLY A 59 -2.49 17.79 -20.20
CA GLY A 59 -2.16 19.23 -20.23
C GLY A 59 -2.21 19.90 -18.85
N ARG A 60 -2.15 19.12 -17.77
CA ARG A 60 -2.15 19.67 -16.40
C ARG A 60 -0.74 20.04 -15.98
N ARG A 61 -0.62 21.19 -15.31
CA ARG A 61 0.65 21.63 -14.72
C ARG A 61 0.73 21.17 -13.27
N VAL A 62 1.84 20.57 -12.91
CA VAL A 62 2.15 20.28 -11.50
C VAL A 62 2.75 21.55 -10.90
N PRO A 63 2.24 22.07 -9.77
CA PRO A 63 2.86 23.20 -9.11
C PRO A 63 4.24 22.75 -8.57
N VAL A 64 5.28 23.47 -8.97
CA VAL A 64 6.69 23.16 -8.59
C VAL A 64 7.28 24.25 -7.70
N ASP A 65 6.45 25.07 -7.05
CA ASP A 65 6.91 26.06 -6.09
C ASP A 65 7.62 25.39 -4.91
N GLY A 66 8.58 26.05 -4.28
CA GLY A 66 9.41 25.49 -3.24
C GLY A 66 8.61 24.89 -2.06
N GLN A 67 7.45 25.47 -1.75
CA GLN A 67 6.56 24.95 -0.70
C GLN A 67 5.94 23.60 -1.08
N TYR A 68 5.47 23.47 -2.33
CA TYR A 68 4.92 22.23 -2.84
C TYR A 68 6.00 21.14 -2.97
N LEU A 69 7.19 21.52 -3.41
CA LEU A 69 8.31 20.59 -3.55
C LEU A 69 8.72 20.03 -2.18
N ARG A 70 8.79 20.85 -1.14
CA ARG A 70 9.05 20.42 0.23
C ARG A 70 7.95 19.48 0.74
N TYR A 71 6.70 19.81 0.50
CA TYR A 71 5.56 18.97 0.86
C TYR A 71 5.65 17.61 0.15
N PHE A 72 5.90 17.59 -1.16
CA PHE A 72 6.04 16.36 -1.92
C PHE A 72 7.21 15.51 -1.42
N ALA A 73 8.35 16.12 -1.13
CA ALA A 73 9.52 15.40 -0.63
C ALA A 73 9.26 14.76 0.74
N VAL A 74 8.70 15.52 1.68
CA VAL A 74 8.36 15.00 3.02
C VAL A 74 7.33 13.88 2.91
N THR A 75 6.26 14.08 2.15
CA THR A 75 5.20 13.09 1.98
C THR A 75 5.72 11.84 1.27
N ALA A 76 6.51 11.98 0.21
CA ALA A 76 7.11 10.86 -0.50
C ALA A 76 8.02 10.04 0.42
N LEU A 77 8.81 10.70 1.26
CA LEU A 77 9.71 10.02 2.18
C LEU A 77 8.94 9.31 3.30
N THR A 78 8.05 10.02 3.99
CA THR A 78 7.39 9.51 5.20
C THR A 78 6.22 8.57 4.91
N ALA A 79 5.41 8.87 3.89
CA ALA A 79 4.21 8.10 3.59
C ALA A 79 4.44 6.98 2.56
N TYR A 80 5.55 7.03 1.81
CA TYR A 80 5.78 6.06 0.75
C TYR A 80 7.15 5.37 0.84
N ALA A 81 8.26 6.10 0.77
CA ALA A 81 9.60 5.50 0.65
C ALA A 81 9.98 4.69 1.89
N VAL A 82 9.86 5.26 3.09
CA VAL A 82 10.22 4.57 4.33
C VAL A 82 9.31 3.37 4.58
N PRO A 83 7.98 3.46 4.56
CA PRO A 83 7.11 2.30 4.77
C PRO A 83 7.33 1.17 3.76
N ASN A 84 7.41 1.50 2.46
CA ASN A 84 7.62 0.47 1.43
C ASN A 84 8.99 -0.22 1.58
N THR A 85 10.05 0.55 1.86
CA THR A 85 11.37 -0.05 2.08
C THR A 85 11.35 -1.02 3.26
N LEU A 86 10.71 -0.66 4.37
CA LEU A 86 10.58 -1.52 5.55
C LEU A 86 9.76 -2.79 5.24
N VAL A 87 8.64 -2.65 4.53
CA VAL A 87 7.81 -3.78 4.11
C VAL A 87 8.59 -4.75 3.24
N PHE A 88 9.25 -4.28 2.18
CA PHE A 88 10.00 -5.14 1.29
C PHE A 88 11.28 -5.71 1.91
N ALA A 89 11.92 -4.99 2.83
CA ALA A 89 13.04 -5.51 3.61
C ALA A 89 12.61 -6.61 4.59
N ALA A 90 11.36 -6.63 5.03
CA ALA A 90 10.83 -7.67 5.92
C ALA A 90 10.55 -9.01 5.19
N ILE A 91 10.25 -8.98 3.89
CA ILE A 91 9.87 -10.18 3.13
C ILE A 91 10.90 -11.31 3.20
N PRO A 92 12.23 -11.08 3.06
CA PRO A 92 13.23 -12.13 3.17
C PRO A 92 13.27 -12.81 4.54
N HIS A 93 12.89 -12.09 5.59
CA HIS A 93 12.96 -12.56 6.98
C HIS A 93 11.65 -13.20 7.47
N LEU A 94 10.52 -12.60 7.10
CA LEU A 94 9.19 -13.01 7.58
C LEU A 94 8.39 -13.80 6.55
N GLY A 95 8.83 -13.83 5.30
CA GLY A 95 8.02 -14.31 4.19
C GLY A 95 6.95 -13.31 3.76
N SER A 96 6.44 -13.47 2.55
CA SER A 96 5.44 -12.57 1.99
C SER A 96 4.07 -12.68 2.69
N GLY A 97 3.74 -13.87 3.19
CA GLY A 97 2.48 -14.14 3.89
C GLY A 97 2.38 -13.33 5.19
N LEU A 98 3.35 -13.53 6.10
CA LEU A 98 3.35 -12.83 7.39
C LEU A 98 3.50 -11.32 7.22
N THR A 99 4.35 -10.89 6.28
CA THR A 99 4.50 -9.45 5.94
C THR A 99 3.17 -8.83 5.49
N SER A 100 2.38 -9.55 4.68
CA SER A 100 1.07 -9.07 4.23
C SER A 100 0.05 -8.97 5.39
N VAL A 101 0.11 -9.86 6.38
CA VAL A 101 -0.74 -9.77 7.58
C VAL A 101 -0.38 -8.53 8.40
N PHE A 102 0.90 -8.27 8.63
CA PHE A 102 1.32 -7.04 9.31
C PHE A 102 0.88 -5.79 8.54
N TYR A 103 0.97 -5.81 7.22
CA TYR A 103 0.48 -4.71 6.39
C TYR A 103 -1.04 -4.53 6.51
N ALA A 104 -1.79 -5.61 6.63
CA ALA A 104 -3.24 -5.60 6.83
C ALA A 104 -3.66 -5.01 8.20
N LEU A 105 -2.74 -4.88 9.16
CA LEU A 105 -2.98 -4.14 10.41
C LEU A 105 -3.01 -2.62 10.21
N SER A 106 -2.44 -2.09 9.13
CA SER A 106 -2.33 -0.64 8.89
C SER A 106 -3.67 0.10 9.01
N PRO A 107 -4.80 -0.37 8.48
CA PRO A 107 -6.09 0.31 8.66
C PRO A 107 -6.54 0.36 10.12
N ILE A 108 -6.24 -0.69 10.90
CA ILE A 108 -6.60 -0.76 12.34
C ILE A 108 -5.81 0.31 13.10
N VAL A 109 -4.50 0.36 12.87
CA VAL A 109 -3.61 1.34 13.51
C VAL A 109 -3.99 2.76 13.11
N THR A 110 -4.22 3.00 11.82
CA THR A 110 -4.67 4.31 11.31
C THR A 110 -5.98 4.75 11.95
N LEU A 111 -6.93 3.84 12.09
CA LEU A 111 -8.22 4.12 12.70
C LEU A 111 -8.08 4.43 14.20
N ALA A 112 -7.24 3.68 14.91
CA ALA A 112 -6.94 3.91 16.32
C ALA A 112 -6.32 5.31 16.53
N PHE A 113 -5.29 5.67 15.76
CA PHE A 113 -4.69 7.00 15.84
C PHE A 113 -5.67 8.11 15.46
N SER A 114 -6.50 7.92 14.45
CA SER A 114 -7.53 8.87 14.03
C SER A 114 -8.56 9.10 15.14
N ALA A 115 -8.96 8.04 15.84
CA ALA A 115 -9.88 8.12 16.97
C ALA A 115 -9.23 8.82 18.17
N LEU A 116 -7.96 8.50 18.49
CA LEU A 116 -7.21 9.15 19.57
C LEU A 116 -6.98 10.64 19.30
N ALA A 117 -6.75 11.00 18.04
CA ALA A 117 -6.61 12.40 17.62
C ALA A 117 -7.94 13.16 17.55
N GLY A 118 -9.06 12.51 17.85
CA GLY A 118 -10.40 13.13 17.82
C GLY A 118 -10.90 13.51 16.43
N LEU A 119 -10.23 13.05 15.37
CA LEU A 119 -10.54 13.42 13.98
C LEU A 119 -11.85 12.78 13.51
N ARG A 120 -12.06 11.51 13.84
CA ARG A 120 -13.23 10.75 13.44
C ARG A 120 -13.44 9.54 14.34
N LYS A 121 -14.70 9.29 14.71
CA LYS A 121 -15.08 8.02 15.35
C LYS A 121 -15.39 6.98 14.29
N PRO A 122 -14.79 5.78 14.35
CA PRO A 122 -15.09 4.72 13.41
C PRO A 122 -16.55 4.26 13.53
N SER A 123 -17.18 4.00 12.41
CA SER A 123 -18.51 3.38 12.39
C SER A 123 -18.39 1.88 12.70
N ARG A 124 -19.48 1.30 13.23
CA ARG A 124 -19.52 -0.16 13.51
C ARG A 124 -19.29 -0.99 12.24
N LEU A 125 -19.76 -0.53 11.10
CA LEU A 125 -19.58 -1.22 9.82
C LEU A 125 -18.13 -1.19 9.36
N GLU A 126 -17.42 -0.06 9.54
CA GLU A 126 -15.99 0.05 9.25
C GLU A 126 -15.17 -0.89 10.13
N MET A 127 -15.47 -0.94 11.43
CA MET A 127 -14.83 -1.86 12.36
C MET A 127 -15.06 -3.32 11.95
N ALA A 128 -16.30 -3.69 11.65
CA ALA A 128 -16.63 -5.04 11.21
C ALA A 128 -15.89 -5.42 9.90
N GLY A 129 -15.85 -4.53 8.91
CA GLY A 129 -15.15 -4.76 7.66
C GLY A 129 -13.65 -4.98 7.85
N ILE A 130 -13.00 -4.17 8.69
CA ILE A 130 -11.57 -4.32 9.02
C ILE A 130 -11.30 -5.65 9.74
N MET A 131 -12.13 -6.01 10.72
CA MET A 131 -11.98 -7.28 11.45
C MET A 131 -12.16 -8.49 10.55
N VAL A 132 -13.14 -8.47 9.65
CA VAL A 132 -13.36 -9.56 8.67
C VAL A 132 -12.16 -9.64 7.70
N GLY A 133 -11.67 -8.52 7.19
CA GLY A 133 -10.50 -8.50 6.31
C GLY A 133 -9.23 -9.02 7.00
N PHE A 134 -9.00 -8.64 8.24
CA PHE A 134 -7.87 -9.11 9.03
C PHE A 134 -7.97 -10.61 9.36
N ALA A 135 -9.15 -11.08 9.77
CA ALA A 135 -9.38 -12.50 10.01
C ALA A 135 -9.16 -13.34 8.73
N GLY A 136 -9.60 -12.84 7.57
CA GLY A 136 -9.34 -13.47 6.29
C GLY A 136 -7.84 -13.56 5.96
N ALA A 137 -7.07 -12.51 6.23
CA ALA A 137 -5.62 -12.52 6.04
C ALA A 137 -4.93 -13.55 6.96
N LEU A 138 -5.34 -13.64 8.22
CA LEU A 138 -4.82 -14.64 9.17
C LEU A 138 -5.13 -16.07 8.72
N LEU A 139 -6.35 -16.34 8.29
CA LEU A 139 -6.74 -17.67 7.81
C LEU A 139 -5.90 -18.13 6.62
N VAL A 140 -5.61 -17.23 5.68
CA VAL A 140 -4.76 -17.55 4.51
C VAL A 140 -3.34 -17.92 4.93
N VAL A 141 -2.77 -17.23 5.91
CA VAL A 141 -1.40 -17.50 6.39
C VAL A 141 -1.37 -18.78 7.22
N SER A 142 -2.33 -18.97 8.13
CA SER A 142 -2.41 -20.17 8.97
C SER A 142 -2.60 -21.45 8.14
N GLY A 143 -3.35 -21.39 7.04
CA GLY A 143 -3.60 -22.53 6.17
C GLY A 143 -2.38 -22.97 5.33
N ARG A 144 -1.33 -22.14 5.26
CA ARG A 144 -0.10 -22.46 4.51
C ARG A 144 1.03 -23.07 5.34
N GLY A 145 0.83 -23.24 6.64
CA GLY A 145 1.86 -23.82 7.54
C GLY A 145 3.15 -23.00 7.65
N GLU A 146 3.14 -21.76 7.24
CA GLU A 146 4.27 -20.82 7.34
C GLU A 146 4.08 -19.90 8.56
N ILE A 147 4.00 -20.49 9.73
CA ILE A 147 4.17 -19.82 11.04
C ILE A 147 5.33 -20.45 11.74
#